data_ddd4b38fa1af90f6f3c0fb3b11ce1541
#
_entry.id   ddd4b38fa1af90f6f3c0fb3b11ce1541
#
_cell.length_a   1.000
_cell.length_b   1.000
_cell.length_c   1.000
_cell.angle_alpha   90.00
_cell.angle_beta   90.00
_cell.angle_gamma   90.00
#
_symmetry.space_group_name_H-M   'P 1'
#
loop_
_entity.id
_entity.type
_entity.pdbx_description
1 polymer ?
#
loop_
_entity_poly.entity_id
_entity_poly.type
_entity_poly.pdbx_seq_one_letter_code
_entity_poly.pdbx_strand_id
1 'polypeptide(L)'
;MCKRLVFVFIVLAVLHPASPLYAQFTDPRYYGDSPVGVNQLELDYAYGRANASIDTSLVVAGAELNLNQGTVRYTRYFSLFHRTAWVQALVPIAGLDGSVTGTEIERSVIGAGDTSYELTTLLRGGPALSVEQFAGYKPTTTVGASITITAPTGLYDANKLLNLGSDRWSFKPEIGISHPFGPKQKWLVDAYANASFFTDDTSYHGAEILRQQALPGVEGHVSYAFTPNLWVAFDTRYSFRGDTFVNGVDQNSAQKNFVLGSEMNASLNPRSSLILVFAKALVHQNGPAYTGFSVRYVYSWCKGCK
;
A
#
# COMPACT_ATOMS: atom_id res chain seq x y z
N MET A 1 10.62 -42.11 -17.32
CA MET A 1 9.68 -41.91 -16.21
C MET A 1 10.30 -40.84 -15.25
N CYS A 2 9.92 -39.59 -15.38
CA CYS A 2 10.46 -38.51 -14.58
C CYS A 2 9.40 -38.14 -13.54
N LYS A 3 9.66 -38.49 -12.27
CA LYS A 3 8.78 -38.15 -11.16
C LYS A 3 8.86 -36.65 -10.88
N ARG A 4 7.81 -35.92 -11.17
CA ARG A 4 7.62 -34.53 -10.70
C ARG A 4 7.37 -34.56 -9.19
N LEU A 5 8.35 -34.13 -8.42
CA LEU A 5 8.17 -33.82 -7.01
C LEU A 5 7.43 -32.48 -6.93
N VAL A 6 6.15 -32.53 -6.63
CA VAL A 6 5.36 -31.36 -6.24
C VAL A 6 5.66 -31.11 -4.76
N PHE A 7 6.51 -30.15 -4.46
CA PHE A 7 6.66 -29.63 -3.10
C PHE A 7 5.45 -28.74 -2.81
N VAL A 8 4.47 -29.30 -2.13
CA VAL A 8 3.40 -28.53 -1.47
C VAL A 8 3.99 -27.97 -0.19
N PHE A 9 4.37 -26.70 -0.20
CA PHE A 9 4.59 -25.95 1.01
C PHE A 9 3.22 -25.66 1.63
N ILE A 10 2.81 -26.48 2.58
CA ILE A 10 1.73 -26.15 3.50
C ILE A 10 2.31 -25.10 4.46
N VAL A 11 2.10 -23.82 4.16
CA VAL A 11 2.20 -22.77 5.15
C VAL A 11 1.02 -22.99 6.10
N LEU A 12 1.29 -23.57 7.27
CA LEU A 12 0.38 -23.52 8.40
C LEU A 12 0.26 -22.06 8.83
N ALA A 13 -0.58 -21.30 8.14
CA ALA A 13 -1.12 -20.05 8.64
C ALA A 13 -1.95 -20.43 9.87
N VAL A 14 -1.43 -20.15 11.04
CA VAL A 14 -2.23 -20.07 12.25
C VAL A 14 -3.27 -18.98 11.96
N LEU A 15 -4.49 -19.42 11.67
CA LEU A 15 -5.64 -18.56 11.37
C LEU A 15 -6.02 -17.78 12.63
N HIS A 16 -5.33 -16.68 12.86
CA HIS A 16 -5.84 -15.59 13.66
C HIS A 16 -6.40 -14.58 12.67
N PRO A 17 -7.64 -14.10 12.84
CA PRO A 17 -8.22 -13.11 11.93
C PRO A 17 -7.40 -11.82 11.97
N ALA A 18 -7.07 -11.33 10.82
CA ALA A 18 -6.06 -10.31 10.61
C ALA A 18 -6.56 -9.15 9.72
N SER A 19 -6.10 -7.93 9.87
CA SER A 19 -6.65 -6.66 9.36
C SER A 19 -6.06 -6.14 8.04
N PRO A 20 -6.81 -5.44 7.21
CA PRO A 20 -6.29 -4.80 6.01
C PRO A 20 -5.89 -3.35 6.27
N LEU A 21 -4.68 -2.97 5.88
CA LEU A 21 -4.21 -1.59 5.87
C LEU A 21 -3.05 -1.43 4.89
N TYR A 22 -3.34 -1.69 3.60
CA TYR A 22 -2.36 -1.62 2.53
C TYR A 22 -2.14 -0.23 1.92
N ALA A 23 -3.03 0.73 2.16
CA ALA A 23 -2.95 2.06 1.53
C ALA A 23 -1.70 2.87 1.92
N GLN A 24 -0.90 2.40 2.88
CA GLN A 24 0.28 3.11 3.36
C GLN A 24 1.63 2.50 2.93
N PHE A 25 1.66 1.25 2.46
CA PHE A 25 2.88 0.62 1.96
C PHE A 25 3.01 0.82 0.46
N THR A 26 4.22 1.13 0.04
CA THR A 26 4.60 0.98 -1.37
C THR A 26 4.97 -0.49 -1.59
N ASP A 27 4.47 -1.09 -2.67
CA ASP A 27 4.72 -2.51 -2.95
C ASP A 27 6.23 -2.77 -3.21
N PRO A 28 6.78 -3.97 -2.89
CA PRO A 28 8.12 -4.33 -3.33
C PRO A 28 8.21 -4.28 -4.86
N ARG A 29 9.39 -3.96 -5.38
CA ARG A 29 9.66 -3.80 -6.82
C ARG A 29 8.94 -2.62 -7.48
N TYR A 30 8.38 -1.69 -6.69
CA TYR A 30 7.56 -0.60 -7.18
C TYR A 30 8.32 0.28 -8.18
N TYR A 31 9.55 0.69 -7.84
CA TYR A 31 10.41 1.46 -8.75
C TYR A 31 11.24 0.58 -9.69
N GLY A 32 10.86 -0.68 -9.88
CA GLY A 32 11.48 -1.57 -10.86
C GLY A 32 11.22 -1.14 -12.31
N ASP A 33 12.10 -1.59 -13.20
CA ASP A 33 11.95 -1.35 -14.63
C ASP A 33 10.63 -1.96 -15.16
N SER A 34 9.89 -1.19 -15.96
CA SER A 34 8.62 -1.59 -16.59
C SER A 34 8.49 -1.02 -18.00
N PRO A 35 7.87 -1.72 -18.96
CA PRO A 35 7.64 -1.21 -20.29
C PRO A 35 6.55 -0.13 -20.32
N VAL A 36 6.67 0.83 -21.24
CA VAL A 36 5.63 1.83 -21.48
C VAL A 36 4.53 1.30 -22.41
N GLY A 37 3.37 1.97 -22.39
CA GLY A 37 2.21 1.58 -23.19
C GLY A 37 1.32 0.53 -22.54
N VAL A 38 1.71 0.00 -21.38
CA VAL A 38 0.94 -1.00 -20.60
C VAL A 38 -0.10 -0.30 -19.76
N ASN A 39 -1.25 -0.96 -19.60
CA ASN A 39 -2.27 -0.66 -18.61
C ASN A 39 -2.40 -1.85 -17.67
N GLN A 40 -2.72 -1.59 -16.42
CA GLN A 40 -3.04 -2.62 -15.43
C GLN A 40 -4.35 -2.27 -14.71
N LEU A 41 -5.14 -3.29 -14.48
CA LEU A 41 -6.28 -3.25 -13.57
C LEU A 41 -5.99 -4.24 -12.45
N GLU A 42 -6.08 -3.77 -11.22
CA GLU A 42 -5.90 -4.59 -10.03
C GLU A 42 -7.19 -4.61 -9.23
N LEU A 43 -7.58 -5.80 -8.82
CA LEU A 43 -8.66 -6.06 -7.90
C LEU A 43 -8.06 -6.68 -6.65
N ASP A 44 -8.09 -5.97 -5.55
CA ASP A 44 -7.56 -6.41 -4.28
C ASP A 44 -8.69 -6.63 -3.28
N TYR A 45 -8.62 -7.71 -2.53
CA TYR A 45 -9.44 -7.94 -1.36
C TYR A 45 -8.54 -8.15 -0.15
N ALA A 46 -8.79 -7.36 0.86
CA ALA A 46 -8.05 -7.39 2.10
C ALA A 46 -8.98 -7.59 3.29
N TYR A 47 -8.54 -8.37 4.25
CA TYR A 47 -9.24 -8.63 5.51
C TYR A 47 -8.33 -8.47 6.70
N GLY A 48 -8.94 -8.01 7.84
CA GLY A 48 -8.27 -8.12 9.07
C GLY A 48 -8.71 -7.23 10.25
N ARG A 49 -7.83 -7.01 11.30
CA ARG A 49 -8.10 -6.28 12.55
C ARG A 49 -7.18 -5.09 12.77
N ALA A 50 -7.71 -3.97 13.25
CA ALA A 50 -6.96 -2.76 13.52
C ALA A 50 -7.53 -1.96 14.68
N ASN A 51 -6.76 -0.95 15.12
CA ASN A 51 -7.21 0.14 15.98
C ASN A 51 -7.33 1.47 15.20
N ALA A 52 -7.31 1.42 13.88
CA ALA A 52 -7.51 2.55 13.00
C ALA A 52 -8.38 2.13 11.81
N SER A 53 -9.13 3.05 11.23
CA SER A 53 -9.93 2.85 10.03
C SER A 53 -9.04 2.79 8.77
N ILE A 54 -9.57 3.15 7.60
CA ILE A 54 -8.81 3.16 6.34
C ILE A 54 -7.68 4.19 6.40
N ASP A 55 -7.91 5.36 7.00
CA ASP A 55 -6.84 6.32 7.30
C ASP A 55 -6.08 5.88 8.56
N THR A 56 -4.98 5.17 8.35
CA THR A 56 -4.12 4.68 9.43
C THR A 56 -3.23 5.75 10.04
N SER A 57 -3.24 6.96 9.52
CA SER A 57 -2.56 8.08 10.14
C SER A 57 -3.29 8.57 11.41
N LEU A 58 -4.57 8.24 11.54
CA LEU A 58 -5.43 8.54 12.70
C LEU A 58 -5.80 7.26 13.43
N VAL A 59 -5.28 7.10 14.63
CA VAL A 59 -5.56 5.97 15.51
C VAL A 59 -6.59 6.38 16.56
N VAL A 60 -7.62 5.57 16.72
CA VAL A 60 -8.60 5.73 17.81
C VAL A 60 -8.18 4.87 18.99
N ALA A 61 -7.83 5.49 20.11
CA ALA A 61 -7.41 4.76 21.30
C ALA A 61 -8.53 3.82 21.80
N GLY A 62 -8.19 2.56 22.06
CA GLY A 62 -9.14 1.53 22.49
C GLY A 62 -10.04 0.99 21.38
N ALA A 63 -9.89 1.42 20.12
CA ALA A 63 -10.67 0.84 19.02
C ALA A 63 -10.24 -0.59 18.71
N GLU A 64 -11.22 -1.46 18.51
CA GLU A 64 -11.06 -2.81 18.01
C GLU A 64 -11.94 -2.97 16.76
N LEU A 65 -11.31 -2.97 15.60
CA LEU A 65 -11.98 -2.94 14.31
C LEU A 65 -11.73 -4.23 13.53
N ASN A 66 -12.78 -4.77 12.93
CA ASN A 66 -12.69 -5.73 11.84
C ASN A 66 -12.97 -4.97 10.54
N LEU A 67 -12.07 -5.07 9.58
CA LEU A 67 -12.18 -4.41 8.28
C LEU A 67 -12.18 -5.44 7.17
N ASN A 68 -13.07 -5.25 6.21
CA ASN A 68 -13.09 -5.93 4.92
C ASN A 68 -12.98 -4.85 3.85
N GLN A 69 -11.99 -4.92 2.97
CA GLN A 69 -11.78 -3.89 1.96
C GLN A 69 -11.60 -4.51 0.58
N GLY A 70 -12.40 -4.09 -0.36
CA GLY A 70 -12.14 -4.25 -1.78
C GLY A 70 -11.48 -2.99 -2.33
N THR A 71 -10.47 -3.13 -3.17
CA THR A 71 -9.83 -1.99 -3.83
C THR A 71 -9.73 -2.25 -5.33
N VAL A 72 -10.12 -1.25 -6.11
CA VAL A 72 -9.88 -1.23 -7.56
C VAL A 72 -8.77 -0.23 -7.81
N ARG A 73 -7.68 -0.68 -8.47
CA ARG A 73 -6.57 0.18 -8.88
C ARG A 73 -6.39 0.10 -10.39
N TYR A 74 -6.29 1.24 -11.05
CA TYR A 74 -5.92 1.34 -12.44
C TYR A 74 -4.57 2.04 -12.59
N THR A 75 -3.67 1.46 -13.38
CA THR A 75 -2.34 1.99 -13.67
C THR A 75 -2.12 2.13 -15.17
N ARG A 76 -1.56 3.26 -15.60
CA ARG A 76 -1.15 3.51 -16.97
C ARG A 76 0.32 3.89 -17.03
N TYR A 77 1.13 3.07 -17.72
CA TYR A 77 2.55 3.34 -17.97
C TYR A 77 2.74 4.15 -19.26
N PHE A 78 3.59 5.16 -19.20
CA PHE A 78 3.87 6.04 -20.33
C PHE A 78 5.31 6.57 -20.27
N SER A 79 5.74 7.28 -21.32
CA SER A 79 7.05 7.93 -21.37
C SER A 79 6.96 9.37 -20.88
N LEU A 80 7.78 9.72 -19.90
CA LEU A 80 8.00 11.10 -19.44
C LEU A 80 9.51 11.38 -19.45
N PHE A 81 9.94 12.39 -20.24
CA PHE A 81 11.36 12.75 -20.42
C PHE A 81 12.26 11.53 -20.76
N HIS A 82 11.79 10.66 -21.66
CA HIS A 82 12.46 9.40 -22.07
C HIS A 82 12.65 8.37 -20.95
N ARG A 83 11.94 8.52 -19.85
CA ARG A 83 11.90 7.59 -18.73
C ARG A 83 10.52 6.97 -18.59
N THR A 84 10.46 5.79 -17.99
CA THR A 84 9.19 5.18 -17.62
C THR A 84 8.56 5.99 -16.50
N ALA A 85 7.30 6.33 -16.69
CA ALA A 85 6.43 6.96 -15.70
C ALA A 85 5.07 6.28 -15.71
N TRP A 86 4.31 6.43 -14.64
CA TRP A 86 2.94 5.93 -14.57
C TRP A 86 2.05 6.81 -13.71
N VAL A 87 0.78 6.77 -14.01
CA VAL A 87 -0.28 7.30 -13.17
C VAL A 87 -1.12 6.16 -12.63
N GLN A 88 -1.59 6.32 -11.41
CA GLN A 88 -2.51 5.38 -10.76
C GLN A 88 -3.74 6.11 -10.23
N ALA A 89 -4.88 5.43 -10.25
CA ALA A 89 -6.07 5.81 -9.51
C ALA A 89 -6.54 4.59 -8.70
N LEU A 90 -6.86 4.81 -7.44
CA LEU A 90 -7.24 3.79 -6.48
C LEU A 90 -8.54 4.17 -5.80
N VAL A 91 -9.51 3.26 -5.81
CA VAL A 91 -10.84 3.43 -5.20
C VAL A 91 -11.09 2.29 -4.21
N PRO A 92 -11.10 2.55 -2.89
CA PRO A 92 -11.43 1.55 -1.89
C PRO A 92 -12.94 1.55 -1.59
N ILE A 93 -13.47 0.36 -1.34
CA ILE A 93 -14.80 0.13 -0.75
C ILE A 93 -14.59 -0.78 0.45
N ALA A 94 -15.08 -0.40 1.61
CA ALA A 94 -14.83 -1.16 2.81
C ALA A 94 -16.08 -1.36 3.66
N GLY A 95 -16.09 -2.48 4.40
CA GLY A 95 -16.95 -2.72 5.54
C GLY A 95 -16.11 -2.64 6.83
N LEU A 96 -16.57 -1.88 7.80
CA LEU A 96 -15.99 -1.73 9.11
C LEU A 96 -16.99 -2.17 10.15
N ASP A 97 -16.59 -3.10 11.01
CA ASP A 97 -17.31 -3.50 12.23
C ASP A 97 -16.37 -3.32 13.42
N GLY A 98 -16.79 -2.59 14.44
CA GLY A 98 -15.94 -2.42 15.59
C GLY A 98 -16.55 -1.63 16.74
N SER A 99 -15.79 -1.60 17.82
CA SER A 99 -16.15 -0.95 19.08
C SER A 99 -14.94 -0.19 19.65
N VAL A 100 -15.21 0.66 20.63
CA VAL A 100 -14.17 1.33 21.43
C VAL A 100 -14.25 0.81 22.86
N THR A 101 -13.21 0.10 23.28
CA THR A 101 -13.13 -0.56 24.60
C THR A 101 -13.38 0.44 25.74
N GLY A 102 -14.25 0.05 26.69
CA GLY A 102 -14.62 0.88 27.83
C GLY A 102 -15.66 1.96 27.53
N THR A 103 -16.29 1.93 26.37
CA THR A 103 -17.36 2.83 25.94
C THR A 103 -18.55 2.03 25.39
N GLU A 104 -19.68 2.67 25.13
CA GLU A 104 -20.82 2.10 24.40
C GLU A 104 -20.74 2.37 22.88
N ILE A 105 -19.57 2.77 22.37
CA ILE A 105 -19.40 3.10 20.96
C ILE A 105 -19.19 1.81 20.18
N GLU A 106 -20.20 1.48 19.38
CA GLU A 106 -20.16 0.42 18.37
C GLU A 106 -20.55 0.99 17.01
N ARG A 107 -19.94 0.49 15.95
CA ARG A 107 -20.29 0.87 14.57
C ARG A 107 -20.09 -0.28 13.61
N SER A 108 -21.13 -0.49 12.79
CA SER A 108 -21.04 -1.26 11.55
C SER A 108 -21.39 -0.36 10.39
N VAL A 109 -20.51 -0.26 9.39
CA VAL A 109 -20.69 0.61 8.24
C VAL A 109 -20.03 0.00 7.00
N ILE A 110 -20.69 0.14 5.84
CA ILE A 110 -20.15 -0.21 4.53
C ILE A 110 -20.23 1.03 3.64
N GLY A 111 -19.16 1.34 2.93
CA GLY A 111 -19.09 2.49 2.04
C GLY A 111 -17.76 2.65 1.32
N ALA A 112 -17.65 3.72 0.54
CA ALA A 112 -16.39 4.08 -0.08
C ALA A 112 -15.42 4.67 0.95
N GLY A 113 -14.13 4.37 0.81
CA GLY A 113 -13.06 5.11 1.43
C GLY A 113 -12.55 6.24 0.54
N ASP A 114 -11.52 6.94 0.98
CA ASP A 114 -10.93 8.06 0.24
C ASP A 114 -10.21 7.55 -1.02
N THR A 115 -10.44 8.22 -2.15
CA THR A 115 -9.79 7.90 -3.41
C THR A 115 -8.37 8.46 -3.45
N SER A 116 -7.44 7.70 -4.04
CA SER A 116 -6.04 8.13 -4.18
C SER A 116 -5.63 8.18 -5.65
N TYR A 117 -4.82 9.17 -5.97
CA TYR A 117 -4.22 9.37 -7.28
C TYR A 117 -2.71 9.49 -7.10
N GLU A 118 -1.96 8.84 -7.97
CA GLU A 118 -0.50 8.88 -7.89
C GLU A 118 0.11 9.14 -9.26
N LEU A 119 1.17 9.94 -9.25
CA LEU A 119 2.10 10.10 -10.37
C LEU A 119 3.48 9.64 -9.93
N THR A 120 4.07 8.73 -10.68
CA THR A 120 5.44 8.24 -10.46
C THR A 120 6.27 8.39 -11.73
N THR A 121 7.56 8.67 -11.56
CA THR A 121 8.54 8.68 -12.66
C THR A 121 9.88 8.13 -12.21
N LEU A 122 10.54 7.38 -13.09
CA LEU A 122 11.92 6.96 -12.85
C LEU A 122 12.86 8.12 -13.23
N LEU A 123 13.72 8.52 -12.29
CA LEU A 123 14.70 9.60 -12.43
C LEU A 123 16.04 9.08 -12.98
N ARG A 124 16.38 7.83 -12.61
CA ARG A 124 17.57 7.11 -13.08
C ARG A 124 17.22 5.66 -13.37
N GLY A 125 17.87 5.04 -14.37
CA GLY A 125 17.44 3.74 -14.89
C GLY A 125 16.11 3.87 -15.64
N GLY A 126 15.40 2.77 -15.85
CA GLY A 126 14.06 2.75 -16.40
C GLY A 126 13.85 3.52 -17.71
N PRO A 127 14.57 3.19 -18.77
CA PRO A 127 14.33 3.81 -20.07
C PRO A 127 12.91 3.48 -20.54
N ALA A 128 12.27 4.46 -21.21
CA ALA A 128 10.91 4.29 -21.74
C ALA A 128 10.92 3.36 -22.97
N LEU A 129 10.92 2.06 -22.72
CA LEU A 129 10.95 1.01 -23.75
C LEU A 129 9.55 0.48 -24.02
N SER A 130 9.23 0.17 -25.29
CA SER A 130 8.04 -0.60 -25.62
C SER A 130 8.13 -2.04 -25.07
N VAL A 131 7.01 -2.77 -25.05
CA VAL A 131 7.00 -4.15 -24.58
C VAL A 131 7.97 -5.04 -25.39
N GLU A 132 8.07 -4.82 -26.71
CA GLU A 132 8.97 -5.57 -27.60
C GLU A 132 10.44 -5.26 -27.29
N GLN A 133 10.78 -3.99 -27.06
CA GLN A 133 12.14 -3.56 -26.69
C GLN A 133 12.50 -4.05 -25.28
N PHE A 134 11.53 -4.08 -24.38
CA PHE A 134 11.73 -4.51 -22.99
C PHE A 134 12.05 -6.01 -22.88
N ALA A 135 11.60 -6.83 -23.82
CA ALA A 135 11.87 -8.29 -23.82
C ALA A 135 13.37 -8.66 -23.83
N GLY A 136 14.23 -7.77 -24.38
CA GLY A 136 15.68 -7.96 -24.36
C GLY A 136 16.43 -7.09 -23.33
N TYR A 137 15.70 -6.30 -22.55
CA TYR A 137 16.29 -5.38 -21.58
C TYR A 137 16.77 -6.11 -20.33
N LYS A 138 17.93 -5.69 -19.82
CA LYS A 138 18.44 -6.19 -18.54
C LYS A 138 18.17 -5.15 -17.47
N PRO A 139 17.42 -5.47 -16.43
CA PRO A 139 17.13 -4.58 -15.33
C PRO A 139 18.40 -3.95 -14.74
N THR A 140 18.34 -2.68 -14.40
CA THR A 140 19.44 -1.91 -13.79
C THR A 140 18.96 -1.31 -12.47
N THR A 141 19.88 -0.68 -11.75
CA THR A 141 19.48 0.14 -10.60
C THR A 141 18.62 1.30 -11.08
N THR A 142 17.43 1.40 -10.51
CA THR A 142 16.51 2.51 -10.75
C THR A 142 16.42 3.41 -9.53
N VAL A 143 16.19 4.69 -9.76
CA VAL A 143 15.78 5.66 -8.74
C VAL A 143 14.52 6.31 -9.28
N GLY A 144 13.49 6.38 -8.47
CA GLY A 144 12.23 6.99 -8.85
C GLY A 144 11.69 7.91 -7.78
N ALA A 145 10.74 8.74 -8.16
CA ALA A 145 9.99 9.58 -7.25
C ALA A 145 8.50 9.52 -7.58
N SER A 146 7.68 9.62 -6.55
CA SER A 146 6.22 9.68 -6.68
C SER A 146 5.62 10.78 -5.82
N ILE A 147 4.39 11.13 -6.16
CA ILE A 147 3.48 11.92 -5.32
C ILE A 147 2.12 11.25 -5.33
N THR A 148 1.66 10.80 -4.18
CA THR A 148 0.30 10.31 -3.99
C THR A 148 -0.55 11.43 -3.38
N ILE A 149 -1.73 11.64 -3.93
CA ILE A 149 -2.74 12.59 -3.43
C ILE A 149 -3.97 11.78 -3.07
N THR A 150 -4.43 11.86 -1.82
CA THR A 150 -5.68 11.24 -1.37
C THR A 150 -6.72 12.33 -1.16
N ALA A 151 -7.86 12.19 -1.84
CA ALA A 151 -8.98 13.11 -1.77
C ALA A 151 -10.00 12.64 -0.74
N PRO A 152 -10.62 13.54 0.05
CA PRO A 152 -11.62 13.21 1.06
C PRO A 152 -12.98 12.88 0.39
N THR A 153 -13.05 11.74 -0.27
CA THR A 153 -14.24 11.27 -1.01
C THR A 153 -14.94 10.11 -0.33
N GLY A 154 -14.35 9.61 0.76
CA GLY A 154 -14.87 8.49 1.52
C GLY A 154 -16.07 8.87 2.39
N LEU A 155 -16.77 7.84 2.85
CA LEU A 155 -17.90 8.03 3.77
C LEU A 155 -17.39 8.52 5.12
N TYR A 156 -17.74 9.77 5.44
CA TYR A 156 -17.40 10.45 6.68
C TYR A 156 -18.65 10.99 7.39
N ASP A 157 -18.72 10.82 8.68
CA ASP A 157 -19.73 11.39 9.58
C ASP A 157 -19.00 12.05 10.75
N ALA A 158 -19.04 13.37 10.78
CA ALA A 158 -18.35 14.19 11.78
C ALA A 158 -18.76 13.86 13.24
N ASN A 159 -19.94 13.28 13.45
CA ASN A 159 -20.43 12.88 14.78
C ASN A 159 -20.02 11.46 15.17
N LYS A 160 -19.20 10.79 14.38
CA LYS A 160 -18.76 9.41 14.62
C LYS A 160 -17.22 9.34 14.71
N LEU A 161 -16.72 8.58 15.68
CA LEU A 161 -15.28 8.33 15.82
C LEU A 161 -14.71 7.41 14.75
N LEU A 162 -15.51 6.45 14.29
CA LEU A 162 -15.06 5.44 13.35
C LEU A 162 -15.62 5.74 11.96
N ASN A 163 -14.77 6.16 11.04
CA ASN A 163 -15.12 6.57 9.69
C ASN A 163 -14.36 5.78 8.62
N LEU A 164 -14.88 5.70 7.39
CA LEU A 164 -14.20 5.13 6.22
C LEU A 164 -13.41 6.20 5.45
N GLY A 165 -13.85 7.46 5.48
CA GLY A 165 -13.15 8.62 4.95
C GLY A 165 -12.49 9.44 6.06
N SER A 166 -11.58 10.34 5.71
CA SER A 166 -10.78 11.16 6.63
C SER A 166 -11.20 12.64 6.68
N ASP A 167 -12.07 13.07 5.77
CA ASP A 167 -12.54 14.47 5.58
C ASP A 167 -11.40 15.49 5.39
N ARG A 168 -10.24 15.02 4.92
CA ARG A 168 -9.07 15.86 4.67
C ARG A 168 -8.25 15.34 3.50
N TRP A 169 -7.57 16.24 2.83
CA TRP A 169 -6.59 15.88 1.80
C TRP A 169 -5.31 15.37 2.45
N SER A 170 -4.67 14.40 1.80
CA SER A 170 -3.30 14.02 2.12
C SER A 170 -2.40 14.01 0.88
N PHE A 171 -1.12 14.31 1.11
CA PHE A 171 -0.09 14.39 0.07
C PHE A 171 1.12 13.59 0.56
N LYS A 172 1.50 12.53 -0.18
CA LYS A 172 2.65 11.69 0.17
C LYS A 172 3.69 11.72 -0.95
N PRO A 173 4.65 12.66 -0.96
CA PRO A 173 5.86 12.52 -1.76
C PRO A 173 6.70 11.34 -1.27
N GLU A 174 7.30 10.62 -2.23
CA GLU A 174 8.19 9.49 -1.95
C GLU A 174 9.35 9.49 -2.95
N ILE A 175 10.50 9.04 -2.49
CA ILE A 175 11.66 8.70 -3.31
C ILE A 175 12.08 7.27 -3.02
N GLY A 176 12.42 6.52 -4.05
CA GLY A 176 12.82 5.13 -3.92
C GLY A 176 13.96 4.73 -4.83
N ILE A 177 14.67 3.70 -4.38
CA ILE A 177 15.70 3.01 -5.16
C ILE A 177 15.38 1.53 -5.21
N SER A 178 15.53 0.91 -6.39
CA SER A 178 15.45 -0.53 -6.61
C SER A 178 16.76 -1.02 -7.24
N HIS A 179 17.39 -2.02 -6.65
CA HIS A 179 18.68 -2.55 -7.08
C HIS A 179 18.63 -4.08 -7.29
N PRO A 180 18.65 -4.55 -8.55
CA PRO A 180 18.77 -5.97 -8.85
C PRO A 180 20.22 -6.46 -8.62
N PHE A 181 20.38 -7.63 -8.01
CA PHE A 181 21.70 -8.19 -7.73
C PHE A 181 21.73 -9.72 -7.73
N GLY A 182 22.92 -10.27 -7.54
CA GLY A 182 23.15 -11.72 -7.48
C GLY A 182 23.09 -12.43 -8.83
N PRO A 183 23.28 -13.78 -8.84
CA PRO A 183 23.27 -14.56 -10.07
C PRO A 183 21.95 -14.43 -10.81
N LYS A 184 22.02 -14.09 -12.13
CA LYS A 184 20.86 -13.87 -13.00
C LYS A 184 19.89 -12.80 -12.47
N GLN A 185 20.38 -11.89 -11.63
CA GLN A 185 19.58 -10.80 -11.03
C GLN A 185 18.27 -11.29 -10.35
N LYS A 186 18.35 -12.44 -9.68
CA LYS A 186 17.20 -13.03 -9.00
C LYS A 186 16.80 -12.28 -7.72
N TRP A 187 17.72 -11.58 -7.13
CA TRP A 187 17.49 -10.75 -5.97
C TRP A 187 17.21 -9.31 -6.39
N LEU A 188 16.32 -8.66 -5.65
CA LEU A 188 16.12 -7.22 -5.75
C LEU A 188 15.93 -6.67 -4.35
N VAL A 189 16.65 -5.59 -4.04
CA VAL A 189 16.47 -4.82 -2.82
C VAL A 189 15.89 -3.46 -3.17
N ASP A 190 14.90 -3.06 -2.39
CA ASP A 190 14.26 -1.76 -2.50
C ASP A 190 14.42 -0.99 -1.18
N ALA A 191 14.58 0.32 -1.28
CA ALA A 191 14.54 1.23 -0.14
C ALA A 191 13.78 2.50 -0.54
N TYR A 192 12.76 2.88 0.25
CA TYR A 192 11.91 4.03 -0.02
C TYR A 192 11.88 4.95 1.20
N ALA A 193 11.74 6.24 0.95
CA ALA A 193 11.56 7.24 1.98
C ALA A 193 10.42 8.19 1.57
N ASN A 194 9.48 8.42 2.46
CA ASN A 194 8.29 9.23 2.23
C ASN A 194 7.93 10.10 3.42
N ALA A 195 7.00 11.02 3.22
CA ALA A 195 6.35 11.74 4.30
C ALA A 195 4.92 12.07 3.88
N SER A 196 3.95 11.81 4.73
CA SER A 196 2.56 12.21 4.51
C SER A 196 2.31 13.58 5.16
N PHE A 197 1.68 14.47 4.41
CA PHE A 197 1.22 15.80 4.84
C PHE A 197 -0.29 15.84 4.72
N PHE A 198 -0.95 16.56 5.61
CA PHE A 198 -2.41 16.57 5.72
C PHE A 198 -2.92 18.00 5.75
N THR A 199 -4.11 18.24 5.18
CA THR A 199 -4.88 19.46 5.47
C THR A 199 -5.59 19.28 6.81
N ASP A 200 -6.09 20.38 7.36
CA ASP A 200 -6.93 20.33 8.56
C ASP A 200 -8.26 19.62 8.21
N ASP A 201 -8.79 18.81 9.14
CA ASP A 201 -10.20 18.44 9.19
C ASP A 201 -10.90 19.46 10.09
N THR A 202 -11.83 20.20 9.52
CA THR A 202 -12.56 21.31 10.21
C THR A 202 -13.91 20.87 10.73
N SER A 203 -14.27 19.62 10.57
CA SER A 203 -15.53 19.02 11.02
C SER A 203 -15.34 17.90 12.04
N TYR A 204 -14.11 17.70 12.51
CA TYR A 204 -13.75 16.67 13.46
C TYR A 204 -14.61 16.74 14.71
N HIS A 205 -15.19 15.62 15.15
CA HIS A 205 -16.16 15.54 16.27
C HIS A 205 -17.28 16.61 16.20
N GLY A 206 -17.76 16.90 15.00
CA GLY A 206 -18.84 17.82 14.71
C GLY A 206 -18.40 19.24 14.39
N ALA A 207 -17.46 19.83 15.10
CA ALA A 207 -17.02 21.22 14.90
C ALA A 207 -15.59 21.49 15.37
N GLU A 208 -14.82 20.48 15.75
CA GLU A 208 -13.43 20.64 16.16
C GLU A 208 -12.51 20.71 14.95
N ILE A 209 -11.33 21.30 15.13
CA ILE A 209 -10.30 21.36 14.09
C ILE A 209 -9.20 20.37 14.46
N LEU A 210 -9.07 19.31 13.64
CA LEU A 210 -7.97 18.37 13.74
C LEU A 210 -6.84 18.78 12.80
N ARG A 211 -5.66 19.00 13.35
CA ARG A 211 -4.40 19.15 12.62
C ARG A 211 -3.50 17.97 12.87
N GLN A 212 -2.69 17.62 11.89
CA GLN A 212 -1.65 16.60 12.03
C GLN A 212 -0.33 17.08 11.43
N GLN A 213 0.75 16.87 12.17
CA GLN A 213 2.10 17.08 11.68
C GLN A 213 2.45 16.05 10.61
N ALA A 214 3.48 16.34 9.83
CA ALA A 214 3.99 15.40 8.84
C ALA A 214 4.34 14.05 9.49
N LEU A 215 3.93 12.96 8.81
CA LEU A 215 4.19 11.57 9.20
C LEU A 215 5.24 10.98 8.25
N PRO A 216 6.55 11.07 8.57
CA PRO A 216 7.59 10.44 7.77
C PRO A 216 7.60 8.93 7.92
N GLY A 217 8.07 8.26 6.85
CA GLY A 217 8.24 6.83 6.80
C GLY A 217 9.42 6.40 5.95
N VAL A 218 9.98 5.25 6.29
CA VAL A 218 10.97 4.55 5.49
C VAL A 218 10.54 3.10 5.30
N GLU A 219 10.80 2.56 4.11
CA GLU A 219 10.43 1.20 3.74
C GLU A 219 11.65 0.48 3.16
N GLY A 220 11.73 -0.81 3.42
CA GLY A 220 12.77 -1.66 2.88
C GLY A 220 12.20 -3.01 2.47
N HIS A 221 12.56 -3.49 1.28
CA HIS A 221 12.08 -4.75 0.75
C HIS A 221 13.25 -5.56 0.19
N VAL A 222 13.20 -6.86 0.39
CA VAL A 222 14.12 -7.80 -0.24
C VAL A 222 13.30 -8.88 -0.92
N SER A 223 13.42 -9.00 -2.22
CA SER A 223 12.68 -10.00 -2.98
C SER A 223 13.59 -10.97 -3.72
N TYR A 224 13.10 -12.21 -3.89
CA TYR A 224 13.79 -13.28 -4.63
C TYR A 224 12.88 -13.90 -5.67
N ALA A 225 13.35 -13.95 -6.93
CA ALA A 225 12.67 -14.60 -8.03
C ALA A 225 13.11 -16.07 -8.14
N PHE A 226 12.27 -16.99 -7.72
CA PHE A 226 12.49 -18.44 -7.88
C PHE A 226 12.47 -18.82 -9.35
N THR A 227 11.48 -18.30 -10.06
CA THR A 227 11.28 -18.43 -11.51
C THR A 227 10.91 -17.06 -12.10
N PRO A 228 10.88 -16.90 -13.43
CA PRO A 228 10.34 -15.67 -14.04
C PRO A 228 8.89 -15.37 -13.64
N ASN A 229 8.13 -16.38 -13.22
CA ASN A 229 6.71 -16.26 -12.91
C ASN A 229 6.40 -16.29 -11.40
N LEU A 230 7.40 -16.47 -10.54
CA LEU A 230 7.21 -16.59 -9.10
C LEU A 230 8.31 -15.85 -8.35
N TRP A 231 7.95 -14.86 -7.58
CA TRP A 231 8.85 -14.22 -6.62
C TRP A 231 8.17 -14.03 -5.26
N VAL A 232 8.99 -13.91 -4.24
CA VAL A 232 8.57 -13.63 -2.86
C VAL A 232 9.38 -12.45 -2.34
N ALA A 233 8.77 -11.59 -1.55
CA ALA A 233 9.42 -10.49 -0.84
C ALA A 233 9.23 -10.61 0.66
N PHE A 234 10.17 -10.03 1.39
CA PHE A 234 10.08 -9.68 2.79
C PHE A 234 10.13 -8.16 2.90
N ASP A 235 9.20 -7.60 3.67
CA ASP A 235 8.91 -6.18 3.68
C ASP A 235 9.03 -5.62 5.10
N THR A 236 9.57 -4.41 5.21
CA THR A 236 9.66 -3.66 6.46
C THR A 236 9.23 -2.23 6.23
N ARG A 237 8.55 -1.65 7.23
CA ARG A 237 8.24 -0.23 7.25
C ARG A 237 8.41 0.32 8.66
N TYR A 238 8.95 1.52 8.74
CA TYR A 238 8.98 2.31 9.97
C TYR A 238 8.43 3.71 9.71
N SER A 239 7.40 4.12 10.48
CA SER A 239 6.85 5.47 10.47
C SER A 239 6.92 6.09 11.87
N PHE A 240 7.07 7.41 11.93
CA PHE A 240 7.31 8.12 13.18
C PHE A 240 6.81 9.56 13.12
N ARG A 241 6.61 10.20 14.30
CA ARG A 241 5.98 11.52 14.46
C ARG A 241 4.48 11.50 14.10
N GLY A 242 4.01 12.54 13.37
CA GLY A 242 2.61 12.67 12.98
C GLY A 242 1.70 13.06 14.15
N ASP A 243 2.23 13.88 15.08
CA ASP A 243 1.48 14.39 16.22
C ASP A 243 0.20 15.10 15.76
N THR A 244 -0.89 14.84 16.47
CA THR A 244 -2.18 15.48 16.21
C THR A 244 -2.49 16.56 17.23
N PHE A 245 -3.22 17.57 16.79
CA PHE A 245 -3.68 18.70 17.60
C PHE A 245 -5.17 18.87 17.36
N VAL A 246 -5.94 18.92 18.43
CA VAL A 246 -7.38 19.21 18.38
C VAL A 246 -7.61 20.61 18.97
N ASN A 247 -8.18 21.52 18.18
CA ASN A 247 -8.36 22.93 18.52
C ASN A 247 -7.06 23.58 19.04
N GLY A 248 -5.90 23.18 18.47
CA GLY A 248 -4.58 23.66 18.85
C GLY A 248 -3.97 22.98 20.09
N VAL A 249 -4.68 22.09 20.75
CA VAL A 249 -4.18 21.32 21.90
C VAL A 249 -3.50 20.05 21.45
N ASP A 250 -2.23 19.88 21.83
CA ASP A 250 -1.43 18.70 21.53
C ASP A 250 -2.04 17.44 22.17
N GLN A 251 -2.25 16.39 21.37
CA GLN A 251 -2.82 15.13 21.82
C GLN A 251 -1.74 14.12 22.29
N ASN A 252 -0.45 14.50 22.29
CA ASN A 252 0.68 13.63 22.61
C ASN A 252 0.65 12.30 21.82
N SER A 253 0.30 12.38 20.57
CA SER A 253 -0.01 11.24 19.70
C SER A 253 1.14 10.86 18.77
N ALA A 254 2.37 11.35 19.00
CA ALA A 254 3.55 11.01 18.20
C ALA A 254 3.67 9.50 18.01
N GLN A 255 3.65 9.08 16.76
CA GLN A 255 3.65 7.66 16.39
C GLN A 255 5.08 7.10 16.34
N LYS A 256 5.23 5.84 16.71
CA LYS A 256 6.34 4.97 16.35
C LYS A 256 5.75 3.63 15.94
N ASN A 257 5.78 3.36 14.65
CA ASN A 257 5.15 2.17 14.09
C ASN A 257 6.16 1.38 13.26
N PHE A 258 6.39 0.11 13.61
CA PHE A 258 7.23 -0.80 12.86
C PHE A 258 6.42 -1.99 12.40
N VAL A 259 6.40 -2.22 11.10
CA VAL A 259 5.62 -3.26 10.45
C VAL A 259 6.54 -4.22 9.71
N LEU A 260 6.24 -5.50 9.82
CA LEU A 260 6.80 -6.55 8.96
C LEU A 260 5.72 -7.05 8.02
N GLY A 261 6.14 -7.36 6.80
CA GLY A 261 5.30 -7.95 5.77
C GLY A 261 6.01 -9.01 4.95
N SER A 262 5.22 -9.67 4.15
CA SER A 262 5.70 -10.56 3.10
C SER A 262 4.74 -10.53 1.93
N GLU A 263 5.28 -10.59 0.72
CA GLU A 263 4.50 -10.62 -0.51
C GLU A 263 4.94 -11.78 -1.39
N MET A 264 4.00 -12.45 -2.03
CA MET A 264 4.23 -13.47 -3.03
C MET A 264 3.47 -13.13 -4.31
N ASN A 265 4.17 -13.00 -5.43
CA ASN A 265 3.56 -12.86 -6.75
C ASN A 265 3.72 -14.14 -7.55
N ALA A 266 2.60 -14.59 -8.12
CA ALA A 266 2.55 -15.70 -9.04
C ALA A 266 1.92 -15.27 -10.38
N SER A 267 2.71 -15.16 -11.45
CA SER A 267 2.18 -14.90 -12.80
C SER A 267 1.48 -16.14 -13.32
N LEU A 268 0.17 -16.03 -13.55
CA LEU A 268 -0.68 -17.11 -14.04
C LEU A 268 -0.53 -17.31 -15.56
N ASN A 269 -0.30 -16.20 -16.25
CA ASN A 269 -0.04 -16.11 -17.69
C ASN A 269 0.62 -14.75 -18.00
N PRO A 270 1.01 -14.44 -19.25
CA PRO A 270 1.69 -13.18 -19.58
C PRO A 270 0.89 -11.89 -19.25
N ARG A 271 -0.42 -12.01 -18.99
CA ARG A 271 -1.29 -10.85 -18.71
C ARG A 271 -1.87 -10.83 -17.31
N SER A 272 -1.74 -11.91 -16.56
CA SER A 272 -2.41 -12.04 -15.27
C SER A 272 -1.48 -12.53 -14.18
N SER A 273 -1.56 -11.92 -13.02
CA SER A 273 -0.84 -12.35 -11.82
C SER A 273 -1.79 -12.41 -10.62
N LEU A 274 -1.45 -13.27 -9.67
CA LEU A 274 -2.04 -13.30 -8.34
C LEU A 274 -0.97 -12.91 -7.34
N ILE A 275 -1.31 -11.97 -6.45
CA ILE A 275 -0.43 -11.50 -5.40
C ILE A 275 -1.08 -11.80 -4.07
N LEU A 276 -0.32 -12.41 -3.17
CA LEU A 276 -0.72 -12.64 -1.78
C LEU A 276 0.17 -11.81 -0.89
N VAL A 277 -0.43 -11.11 0.05
CA VAL A 277 0.31 -10.23 0.94
C VAL A 277 -0.10 -10.48 2.38
N PHE A 278 0.87 -10.42 3.28
CA PHE A 278 0.67 -10.46 4.72
C PHE A 278 1.45 -9.32 5.36
N ALA A 279 0.87 -8.66 6.37
CA ALA A 279 1.57 -7.65 7.16
C ALA A 279 1.09 -7.63 8.61
N LYS A 280 2.02 -7.27 9.53
CA LYS A 280 1.76 -7.14 10.96
C LYS A 280 2.56 -6.01 11.57
N ALA A 281 1.89 -5.13 12.30
CA ALA A 281 2.55 -4.15 13.15
C ALA A 281 3.13 -4.84 14.39
N LEU A 282 4.45 -4.74 14.57
CA LEU A 282 5.17 -5.29 15.73
C LEU A 282 5.40 -4.25 16.81
N VAL A 283 5.63 -3.00 16.42
CA VAL A 283 5.67 -1.84 17.32
C VAL A 283 4.63 -0.85 16.83
N HIS A 284 3.78 -0.37 17.71
CA HIS A 284 2.67 0.51 17.37
C HIS A 284 2.37 1.55 18.46
N GLN A 285 3.42 2.17 19.00
CA GLN A 285 3.26 3.25 19.98
C GLN A 285 2.53 4.42 19.31
N ASN A 286 1.32 4.73 19.76
CA ASN A 286 0.39 5.71 19.17
C ASN A 286 0.16 5.51 17.65
N GLY A 287 0.68 4.44 17.07
CA GLY A 287 0.52 4.09 15.67
C GLY A 287 -0.49 2.97 15.47
N PRO A 288 -0.84 2.66 14.21
CA PRO A 288 -1.82 1.63 13.92
C PRO A 288 -1.31 0.23 14.31
N ALA A 289 -2.02 -0.38 15.26
CA ALA A 289 -1.88 -1.81 15.53
C ALA A 289 -2.69 -2.58 14.49
N TYR A 290 -2.04 -3.40 13.68
CA TYR A 290 -2.77 -4.24 12.74
C TYR A 290 -2.06 -5.54 12.41
N THR A 291 -2.85 -6.50 11.96
CA THR A 291 -2.39 -7.74 11.34
C THR A 291 -3.30 -8.04 10.17
N GLY A 292 -2.79 -8.27 8.96
CA GLY A 292 -3.60 -8.40 7.77
C GLY A 292 -3.08 -9.30 6.67
N PHE A 293 -3.99 -9.78 5.84
CA PHE A 293 -3.65 -10.40 4.56
C PHE A 293 -4.49 -9.80 3.44
N SER A 294 -3.96 -9.79 2.22
CA SER A 294 -4.74 -9.53 1.03
C SER A 294 -4.45 -10.50 -0.11
N VAL A 295 -5.40 -10.55 -1.03
CA VAL A 295 -5.31 -11.27 -2.30
C VAL A 295 -5.60 -10.28 -3.40
N ARG A 296 -4.64 -10.06 -4.28
CA ARG A 296 -4.73 -9.13 -5.38
C ARG A 296 -4.63 -9.87 -6.71
N TYR A 297 -5.59 -9.64 -7.59
CA TYR A 297 -5.55 -10.06 -8.98
C TYR A 297 -5.15 -8.89 -9.85
N VAL A 298 -4.12 -9.06 -10.68
CA VAL A 298 -3.60 -8.06 -11.62
C VAL A 298 -3.87 -8.52 -13.03
N TYR A 299 -4.47 -7.67 -13.86
CA TYR A 299 -4.63 -7.89 -15.29
C TYR A 299 -3.95 -6.78 -16.07
N SER A 300 -3.04 -7.15 -16.97
CA SER A 300 -2.23 -6.22 -17.77
C SER A 300 -2.56 -6.35 -19.25
N TRP A 301 -2.66 -5.21 -19.95
CA TRP A 301 -2.85 -5.19 -21.40
C TRP A 301 -2.13 -3.99 -22.03
N CYS A 302 -1.86 -4.09 -23.32
CA CYS A 302 -1.30 -3.01 -24.11
C CYS A 302 -1.91 -3.01 -25.52
N LYS A 303 -1.91 -1.86 -26.20
CA LYS A 303 -2.36 -1.77 -27.58
C LYS A 303 -1.29 -2.39 -28.49
N GLY A 304 -1.63 -3.48 -29.21
CA GLY A 304 -0.72 -4.16 -30.11
C GLY A 304 0.15 -5.26 -29.50
N CYS A 305 0.09 -5.51 -28.20
CA CYS A 305 0.72 -6.67 -27.57
C CYS A 305 -0.05 -7.95 -27.93
N LYS A 306 0.60 -8.88 -28.61
CA LYS A 306 0.07 -10.23 -28.94
C LYS A 306 0.30 -11.22 -27.80
#